data_ebd4d23e518a447e402b02c3b4430cde
#
_entry.id   ebd4d23e518a447e402b02c3b4430cde
#
_cell.length_a   1.000
_cell.length_b   1.000
_cell.length_c   1.000
_cell.angle_alpha   90.00
_cell.angle_beta   90.00
_cell.angle_gamma   90.00
#
_symmetry.space_group_name_H-M   'P 1'
#
loop_
_entity.id
_entity.type
_entity.pdbx_description
1 polymer ?
#
loop_
_entity_poly.entity_id
_entity_poly.type
_entity_poly.pdbx_seq_one_letter_code
_entity_poly.pdbx_strand_id
1 'polypeptide(L)'
;FKSSQARDIEEGDWTMSAVKEVEVPSASKARALFREGLNQWDEEKVDAATAGLARTAGAQETFDLFARFGARDFRDIGHKAIYVANSWRTLQTVGWKHSEPVLRSLGYALLQHNGNNPAESDHEADRPGRLNEKLIHEIRGDWQRGELKKDATSEMLNVLRGGTWEAASRKVVELLNKGSSPQSIWDGLFQHASEMLMRLPGIISLHASTTTNALHYAHQHTANDETRRFLLLQNAAFLTMFRDRGGIKDGIAVDQFEPADGTPSIDEIFTDITDNKERAARKALAYLKSAKDPKHFMREAQRLIYLKGTGSHDYKFSSAILEDYHHISPKMRDRFLAASVFWLQGSGKKDTDLVART
;
A
#
# COMPACT_ATOMS: atom_id res chain seq x y z
N PHE A 1 4.01 12.50 16.76
CA PHE A 1 4.58 13.81 17.09
C PHE A 1 5.67 13.71 18.16
N LYS A 2 5.37 13.20 19.39
CA LYS A 2 6.40 13.07 20.46
C LYS A 2 7.61 12.21 20.08
N SER A 3 7.41 11.12 19.34
CA SER A 3 8.51 10.27 18.89
C SER A 3 9.38 10.95 17.82
N SER A 4 8.78 11.73 16.93
CA SER A 4 9.52 12.54 15.97
C SER A 4 10.30 13.65 16.68
N GLN A 5 9.67 14.34 17.62
CA GLN A 5 10.32 15.37 18.41
C GLN A 5 11.50 14.83 19.26
N ALA A 6 11.35 13.64 19.84
CA ALA A 6 12.43 12.99 20.59
C ALA A 6 13.62 12.67 19.65
N ARG A 7 13.32 12.22 18.43
CA ARG A 7 14.34 11.94 17.41
C ARG A 7 15.07 13.20 16.96
N ASP A 8 14.33 14.30 16.74
CA ASP A 8 14.94 15.58 16.38
C ASP A 8 15.90 16.08 17.46
N ILE A 9 15.55 15.87 18.76
CA ILE A 9 16.42 16.21 19.88
C ILE A 9 17.66 15.29 19.94
N GLU A 10 17.49 14.00 19.68
CA GLU A 10 18.54 12.98 19.72
C GLU A 10 19.53 13.12 18.55
N GLU A 11 19.02 13.40 17.36
CA GLU A 11 19.79 13.51 16.10
C GLU A 11 20.29 14.95 15.84
N GLY A 12 19.87 15.93 16.63
CA GLY A 12 20.18 17.36 16.48
C GLY A 12 19.37 18.02 15.35
N ASP A 13 19.70 19.28 15.07
CA ASP A 13 19.01 20.10 14.04
C ASP A 13 19.42 19.67 12.62
N TRP A 14 19.13 18.41 12.25
CA TRP A 14 19.38 17.98 10.88
C TRP A 14 18.35 18.59 9.91
N THR A 15 18.87 19.22 8.88
CA THR A 15 18.06 19.70 7.76
C THR A 15 18.63 19.17 6.46
N MET A 16 17.77 18.86 5.50
CA MET A 16 18.22 18.48 4.16
C MET A 16 19.03 19.63 3.54
N SER A 17 20.24 19.36 3.09
CA SER A 17 21.12 20.35 2.48
C SER A 17 20.47 21.02 1.27
N ALA A 18 20.82 22.27 1.01
CA ALA A 18 20.44 22.92 -0.23
C ALA A 18 20.96 22.12 -1.44
N VAL A 19 20.16 22.06 -2.51
CA VAL A 19 20.62 21.44 -3.76
C VAL A 19 21.81 22.21 -4.31
N LYS A 20 22.76 21.51 -4.90
CA LYS A 20 23.89 22.12 -5.61
C LYS A 20 23.38 22.68 -6.95
N GLU A 21 23.09 23.96 -7.02
CA GLU A 21 22.42 24.61 -8.17
C GLU A 21 23.14 24.35 -9.51
N VAL A 22 24.47 24.27 -9.50
CA VAL A 22 25.27 23.99 -10.71
C VAL A 22 25.07 22.56 -11.26
N GLU A 23 24.56 21.64 -10.44
CA GLU A 23 24.29 20.25 -10.81
C GLU A 23 22.83 20.03 -11.23
N VAL A 24 21.94 21.01 -10.98
CA VAL A 24 20.53 20.91 -11.36
C VAL A 24 20.40 20.87 -12.88
N PRO A 25 19.89 19.77 -13.45
CA PRO A 25 19.82 19.62 -14.90
C PRO A 25 18.74 20.49 -15.53
N SER A 26 18.94 20.83 -16.80
CA SER A 26 17.89 21.44 -17.60
C SER A 26 16.67 20.52 -17.73
N ALA A 27 15.50 21.10 -18.05
CA ALA A 27 14.23 20.38 -18.23
C ALA A 27 14.36 19.16 -19.16
N SER A 28 15.09 19.28 -20.27
CA SER A 28 15.28 18.19 -21.23
C SER A 28 16.12 17.01 -20.71
N LYS A 29 16.96 17.24 -19.69
CA LYS A 29 17.86 16.21 -19.11
C LYS A 29 17.36 15.64 -17.79
N ALA A 30 16.53 16.35 -17.06
CA ALA A 30 16.13 16.02 -15.69
C ALA A 30 15.54 14.60 -15.59
N ARG A 31 14.65 14.22 -16.50
CA ARG A 31 14.03 12.87 -16.52
C ARG A 31 15.04 11.76 -16.75
N ALA A 32 15.96 11.92 -17.68
CA ALA A 32 16.96 10.92 -17.97
C ALA A 32 17.92 10.73 -16.81
N LEU A 33 18.39 11.82 -16.22
CA LEU A 33 19.27 11.80 -15.06
C LEU A 33 18.60 11.23 -13.82
N PHE A 34 17.31 11.52 -13.60
CA PHE A 34 16.54 10.90 -12.50
C PHE A 34 16.50 9.38 -12.63
N ARG A 35 16.15 8.87 -13.84
CA ARG A 35 16.13 7.43 -14.08
C ARG A 35 17.50 6.79 -13.94
N GLU A 36 18.53 7.44 -14.46
CA GLU A 36 19.92 6.99 -14.36
C GLU A 36 20.35 6.92 -12.89
N GLY A 37 20.16 8.00 -12.13
CA GLY A 37 20.51 8.06 -10.71
C GLY A 37 19.80 6.99 -9.87
N LEU A 38 18.49 6.81 -10.10
CA LEU A 38 17.75 5.75 -9.41
C LEU A 38 18.23 4.34 -9.80
N ASN A 39 18.60 4.10 -11.04
CA ASN A 39 19.11 2.80 -11.48
C ASN A 39 20.53 2.53 -10.97
N GLN A 40 21.35 3.56 -10.81
CA GLN A 40 22.72 3.47 -10.28
C GLN A 40 22.78 3.61 -8.75
N TRP A 41 21.66 3.92 -8.09
CA TRP A 41 21.58 4.23 -6.65
C TRP A 41 22.48 5.40 -6.26
N ASP A 42 22.54 6.42 -7.12
CA ASP A 42 23.34 7.64 -6.99
C ASP A 42 22.47 8.75 -6.37
N GLU A 43 22.66 8.99 -5.07
CA GLU A 43 21.84 9.94 -4.30
C GLU A 43 22.02 11.38 -4.78
N GLU A 44 23.25 11.81 -5.08
CA GLU A 44 23.52 13.19 -5.53
C GLU A 44 22.86 13.46 -6.88
N LYS A 45 22.95 12.50 -7.79
CA LYS A 45 22.29 12.60 -9.11
C LYS A 45 20.77 12.62 -8.99
N VAL A 46 20.19 11.78 -8.12
CA VAL A 46 18.74 11.77 -7.89
C VAL A 46 18.27 13.07 -7.26
N ASP A 47 19.01 13.60 -6.28
CA ASP A 47 18.68 14.86 -5.62
C ASP A 47 18.63 16.03 -6.62
N ALA A 48 19.69 16.24 -7.38
CA ALA A 48 19.80 17.29 -8.38
C ALA A 48 18.74 17.13 -9.49
N ALA A 49 18.55 15.89 -9.99
CA ALA A 49 17.54 15.61 -11.02
C ALA A 49 16.12 15.83 -10.52
N THR A 50 15.85 15.51 -9.26
CA THR A 50 14.54 15.75 -8.64
C THR A 50 14.23 17.24 -8.50
N ALA A 51 15.21 18.06 -8.12
CA ALA A 51 15.05 19.51 -8.13
C ALA A 51 14.72 20.04 -9.53
N GLY A 52 15.42 19.54 -10.56
CA GLY A 52 15.13 19.86 -11.95
C GLY A 52 13.70 19.48 -12.38
N LEU A 53 13.23 18.28 -12.02
CA LEU A 53 11.86 17.83 -12.28
C LEU A 53 10.82 18.68 -11.55
N ALA A 54 11.02 18.94 -10.27
CA ALA A 54 10.08 19.74 -9.47
C ALA A 54 9.86 21.16 -10.04
N ARG A 55 10.91 21.73 -10.62
CA ARG A 55 10.90 23.09 -11.19
C ARG A 55 10.39 23.16 -12.61
N THR A 56 10.50 22.08 -13.40
CA THR A 56 10.33 22.17 -14.86
C THR A 56 9.39 21.13 -15.46
N ALA A 57 9.08 20.04 -14.76
CA ALA A 57 8.19 18.99 -15.25
C ALA A 57 6.76 19.15 -14.72
N GLY A 58 5.80 18.58 -15.44
CA GLY A 58 4.42 18.49 -14.97
C GLY A 58 4.28 17.57 -13.76
N ALA A 59 3.35 17.89 -12.87
CA ALA A 59 3.11 17.11 -11.66
C ALA A 59 2.82 15.62 -11.98
N GLN A 60 1.95 15.36 -12.97
CA GLN A 60 1.59 13.99 -13.37
C GLN A 60 2.79 13.20 -13.89
N GLU A 61 3.61 13.82 -14.71
CA GLU A 61 4.83 13.20 -15.26
C GLU A 61 5.82 12.84 -14.14
N THR A 62 5.99 13.74 -13.20
CA THR A 62 6.84 13.53 -12.03
C THR A 62 6.30 12.37 -11.18
N PHE A 63 4.99 12.36 -10.92
CA PHE A 63 4.38 11.27 -10.18
C PHE A 63 4.57 9.90 -10.85
N ASP A 64 4.39 9.82 -12.17
CA ASP A 64 4.56 8.57 -12.93
C ASP A 64 5.96 7.98 -12.77
N LEU A 65 6.99 8.83 -12.73
CA LEU A 65 8.36 8.40 -12.47
C LEU A 65 8.52 7.85 -11.05
N PHE A 66 8.09 8.59 -10.05
CA PHE A 66 8.18 8.16 -8.64
C PHE A 66 7.36 6.91 -8.36
N ALA A 67 6.17 6.77 -8.95
CA ALA A 67 5.31 5.59 -8.80
C ALA A 67 6.01 4.31 -9.30
N ARG A 68 6.69 4.39 -10.45
CA ARG A 68 7.45 3.26 -11.01
C ARG A 68 8.57 2.82 -10.09
N PHE A 69 9.39 3.75 -9.61
CA PHE A 69 10.54 3.44 -8.76
C PHE A 69 10.17 3.12 -7.31
N GLY A 70 9.09 3.68 -6.78
CA GLY A 70 8.57 3.33 -5.46
C GLY A 70 8.07 1.90 -5.32
N ALA A 71 7.70 1.28 -6.44
CA ALA A 71 7.30 -0.13 -6.49
C ALA A 71 8.41 -1.08 -6.95
N ARG A 72 9.63 -0.57 -7.23
CA ARG A 72 10.69 -1.35 -7.89
C ARG A 72 11.16 -2.55 -7.09
N ASP A 73 11.27 -2.42 -5.77
CA ASP A 73 11.87 -3.41 -4.89
C ASP A 73 11.09 -3.62 -3.58
N PHE A 74 11.34 -4.76 -2.93
CA PHE A 74 10.77 -5.13 -1.64
C PHE A 74 11.74 -4.92 -0.46
N ARG A 75 12.83 -4.18 -0.65
CA ARG A 75 13.90 -4.03 0.35
C ARG A 75 13.42 -3.43 1.66
N ASP A 76 12.51 -2.47 1.60
CA ASP A 76 11.93 -1.79 2.76
C ASP A 76 10.46 -2.19 2.98
N ILE A 77 10.17 -3.48 2.84
CA ILE A 77 8.83 -4.09 3.08
C ILE A 77 7.65 -3.25 2.58
N GLY A 78 7.77 -2.64 1.39
CA GLY A 78 6.70 -1.86 0.77
C GLY A 78 6.59 -0.41 1.22
N HIS A 79 7.43 0.07 2.17
CA HIS A 79 7.41 1.48 2.60
C HIS A 79 7.63 2.45 1.44
N LYS A 80 8.48 2.13 0.46
CA LYS A 80 8.75 3.01 -0.69
C LYS A 80 7.48 3.34 -1.47
N ALA A 81 6.61 2.37 -1.74
CA ALA A 81 5.32 2.60 -2.35
C ALA A 81 4.41 3.49 -1.48
N ILE A 82 4.42 3.26 -0.15
CA ILE A 82 3.68 4.07 0.82
C ILE A 82 4.18 5.51 0.83
N TYR A 83 5.50 5.73 0.77
CA TYR A 83 6.09 7.07 0.72
C TYR A 83 5.65 7.81 -0.55
N VAL A 84 5.68 7.16 -1.72
CA VAL A 84 5.20 7.75 -2.97
C VAL A 84 3.74 8.17 -2.88
N ALA A 85 2.85 7.27 -2.46
CA ALA A 85 1.43 7.56 -2.36
C ALA A 85 1.14 8.69 -1.36
N ASN A 86 1.81 8.70 -0.21
CA ASN A 86 1.59 9.72 0.81
C ASN A 86 2.22 11.07 0.43
N SER A 87 3.38 11.10 -0.21
CA SER A 87 3.97 12.33 -0.75
C SER A 87 3.04 12.97 -1.78
N TRP A 88 2.43 12.16 -2.64
CA TRP A 88 1.46 12.67 -3.61
C TRP A 88 0.20 13.25 -2.94
N ARG A 89 -0.40 12.54 -1.97
CA ARG A 89 -1.53 13.05 -1.19
C ARG A 89 -1.17 14.33 -0.45
N THR A 90 0.04 14.40 0.09
CA THR A 90 0.54 15.61 0.76
C THR A 90 0.62 16.77 -0.22
N LEU A 91 1.22 16.58 -1.39
CA LEU A 91 1.34 17.64 -2.41
C LEU A 91 -0.01 18.09 -2.96
N GLN A 92 -0.99 17.18 -3.10
CA GLN A 92 -2.36 17.56 -3.45
C GLN A 92 -3.03 18.43 -2.37
N THR A 93 -2.63 18.26 -1.12
CA THR A 93 -3.20 19.02 0.02
C THR A 93 -2.50 20.36 0.23
N VAL A 94 -1.15 20.38 0.25
CA VAL A 94 -0.37 21.61 0.54
C VAL A 94 -0.05 22.44 -0.69
N GLY A 95 -0.19 21.84 -1.87
CA GLY A 95 0.05 22.46 -3.16
C GLY A 95 1.44 22.21 -3.72
N TRP A 96 1.53 22.24 -5.06
CA TRP A 96 2.75 21.94 -5.83
C TRP A 96 3.92 22.88 -5.57
N LYS A 97 3.68 24.08 -5.07
CA LYS A 97 4.75 25.03 -4.66
C LYS A 97 5.71 24.45 -3.60
N HIS A 98 5.31 23.39 -2.92
CA HIS A 98 6.14 22.68 -1.95
C HIS A 98 6.74 21.38 -2.52
N SER A 99 6.69 21.18 -3.83
CA SER A 99 7.10 19.91 -4.46
C SER A 99 8.59 19.61 -4.29
N GLU A 100 9.46 20.58 -4.45
CA GLU A 100 10.92 20.34 -4.41
C GLU A 100 11.38 19.67 -3.10
N PRO A 101 11.15 20.23 -1.91
CA PRO A 101 11.60 19.59 -0.67
C PRO A 101 10.92 18.23 -0.43
N VAL A 102 9.64 18.08 -0.75
CA VAL A 102 8.92 16.81 -0.58
C VAL A 102 9.48 15.73 -1.51
N LEU A 103 9.69 16.05 -2.78
CA LEU A 103 10.16 15.10 -3.78
C LEU A 103 11.65 14.76 -3.60
N ARG A 104 12.49 15.69 -3.19
CA ARG A 104 13.90 15.43 -2.87
C ARG A 104 14.00 14.46 -1.69
N SER A 105 13.25 14.71 -0.61
CA SER A 105 13.15 13.78 0.51
C SER A 105 12.66 12.39 0.08
N LEU A 106 11.67 12.34 -0.82
CA LEU A 106 11.19 11.08 -1.39
C LEU A 106 12.28 10.37 -2.21
N GLY A 107 13.08 11.10 -2.99
CA GLY A 107 14.21 10.56 -3.77
C GLY A 107 15.18 9.79 -2.88
N TYR A 108 15.60 10.37 -1.76
CA TYR A 108 16.43 9.69 -0.76
C TYR A 108 15.75 8.44 -0.19
N ALA A 109 14.45 8.53 0.16
CA ALA A 109 13.72 7.38 0.69
C ALA A 109 13.64 6.21 -0.31
N LEU A 110 13.54 6.48 -1.61
CA LEU A 110 13.53 5.43 -2.65
C LEU A 110 14.90 4.76 -2.85
N LEU A 111 15.99 5.44 -2.49
CA LEU A 111 17.35 4.90 -2.57
C LEU A 111 17.78 4.18 -1.29
N GLN A 112 16.99 4.22 -0.23
CA GLN A 112 17.30 3.49 0.98
C GLN A 112 17.37 1.98 0.71
N HIS A 113 18.48 1.35 1.13
CA HIS A 113 18.69 -0.09 1.01
C HIS A 113 19.57 -0.63 2.13
N ASN A 114 19.42 -1.92 2.38
CA ASN A 114 20.31 -2.69 3.26
C ASN A 114 21.16 -3.63 2.40
N GLY A 115 22.41 -3.79 2.74
CA GLY A 115 23.35 -4.69 2.05
C GLY A 115 24.14 -4.00 0.93
N ASN A 116 24.62 -4.80 -0.03
CA ASN A 116 25.41 -4.32 -1.16
C ASN A 116 24.59 -3.45 -2.11
N ASN A 117 25.28 -2.62 -2.91
CA ASN A 117 24.63 -1.75 -3.89
C ASN A 117 23.63 -2.54 -4.75
N PRO A 118 22.35 -2.17 -4.75
CA PRO A 118 21.32 -2.89 -5.49
C PRO A 118 21.52 -2.88 -7.01
N ALA A 119 22.24 -1.92 -7.56
CA ALA A 119 22.59 -1.90 -8.97
C ALA A 119 23.55 -3.03 -9.36
N GLU A 120 24.34 -3.53 -8.41
CA GLU A 120 25.44 -4.48 -8.62
C GLU A 120 25.16 -5.86 -7.99
N SER A 121 24.08 -5.98 -7.19
CA SER A 121 23.78 -7.21 -6.45
C SER A 121 22.52 -7.91 -6.94
N ASP A 122 22.47 -9.25 -6.83
CA ASP A 122 21.26 -10.04 -7.01
C ASP A 122 20.61 -10.34 -5.65
N HIS A 123 19.84 -9.38 -5.16
CA HIS A 123 19.08 -9.55 -3.92
C HIS A 123 17.66 -10.03 -4.20
N GLU A 124 17.12 -10.91 -3.36
CA GLU A 124 15.78 -11.48 -3.51
C GLU A 124 14.68 -10.41 -3.63
N ALA A 125 14.78 -9.34 -2.82
CA ALA A 125 13.81 -8.25 -2.82
C ALA A 125 13.72 -7.47 -4.15
N ASP A 126 14.73 -7.59 -5.03
CA ASP A 126 14.77 -6.89 -6.33
C ASP A 126 14.27 -7.78 -7.47
N ARG A 127 14.24 -9.11 -7.28
CA ARG A 127 13.89 -10.07 -8.34
C ARG A 127 12.50 -9.88 -8.92
N PRO A 128 11.45 -9.59 -8.11
CA PRO A 128 10.12 -9.30 -8.66
C PRO A 128 10.11 -8.14 -9.64
N GLY A 129 10.79 -7.04 -9.31
CA GLY A 129 10.89 -5.89 -10.20
C GLY A 129 11.51 -6.26 -11.55
N ARG A 130 12.65 -6.99 -11.54
CA ARG A 130 13.31 -7.42 -12.78
C ARG A 130 12.49 -8.37 -13.64
N LEU A 131 11.69 -9.26 -13.03
CA LEU A 131 10.78 -10.13 -13.78
C LEU A 131 9.59 -9.33 -14.31
N ASN A 132 8.97 -8.51 -13.49
CA ASN A 132 7.75 -7.79 -13.81
C ASN A 132 7.99 -6.71 -14.88
N GLU A 133 9.21 -6.13 -14.97
CA GLU A 133 9.63 -5.29 -16.10
C GLU A 133 9.51 -6.00 -17.46
N LYS A 134 9.68 -7.32 -17.49
CA LYS A 134 9.50 -8.12 -18.70
C LYS A 134 8.04 -8.52 -18.92
N LEU A 135 7.36 -8.92 -17.83
CA LEU A 135 5.99 -9.40 -17.88
C LEU A 135 4.97 -8.34 -18.30
N ILE A 136 5.21 -7.05 -18.04
CA ILE A 136 4.30 -5.98 -18.50
C ILE A 136 4.09 -5.99 -20.02
N HIS A 137 5.07 -6.45 -20.79
CA HIS A 137 5.01 -6.53 -22.24
C HIS A 137 4.27 -7.79 -22.75
N GLU A 138 4.06 -8.79 -21.89
CA GLU A 138 3.28 -9.99 -22.19
C GLU A 138 1.77 -9.77 -21.98
N ILE A 139 1.37 -8.66 -21.34
CA ILE A 139 -0.03 -8.30 -21.12
C ILE A 139 -0.61 -7.69 -22.40
N ARG A 140 -1.77 -8.21 -22.84
CA ARG A 140 -2.49 -7.70 -24.03
C ARG A 140 -2.72 -6.19 -23.98
N GLY A 141 -2.78 -5.53 -25.15
CA GLY A 141 -2.89 -4.07 -25.24
C GLY A 141 -4.18 -3.49 -24.67
N ASP A 142 -5.29 -4.21 -24.77
CA ASP A 142 -6.63 -3.81 -24.31
C ASP A 142 -6.99 -4.40 -22.93
N TRP A 143 -6.02 -4.72 -22.10
CA TRP A 143 -6.15 -5.39 -20.80
C TRP A 143 -7.14 -4.74 -19.82
N GLN A 144 -7.32 -3.42 -19.93
CA GLN A 144 -8.26 -2.67 -19.08
C GLN A 144 -9.74 -2.91 -19.44
N ARG A 145 -10.03 -3.47 -20.62
CA ARG A 145 -11.38 -3.74 -21.11
C ARG A 145 -11.89 -5.14 -20.76
N GLY A 146 -11.26 -5.80 -19.81
CA GLY A 146 -11.71 -7.13 -19.38
C GLY A 146 -13.02 -7.11 -18.60
N GLU A 147 -13.64 -8.27 -18.48
CA GLU A 147 -14.89 -8.46 -17.73
C GLU A 147 -14.62 -8.77 -16.25
N LEU A 148 -15.52 -8.34 -15.37
CA LEU A 148 -15.47 -8.68 -13.95
C LEU A 148 -15.84 -10.15 -13.77
N LYS A 149 -14.89 -10.99 -13.34
CA LYS A 149 -15.04 -12.45 -13.19
C LYS A 149 -14.72 -12.88 -11.78
N LYS A 150 -15.68 -13.47 -11.08
CA LYS A 150 -15.47 -14.02 -9.72
C LYS A 150 -14.43 -15.13 -9.71
N ASP A 151 -14.40 -15.98 -10.74
CA ASP A 151 -13.45 -17.08 -10.83
C ASP A 151 -12.01 -16.56 -10.91
N ALA A 152 -11.76 -15.45 -11.64
CA ALA A 152 -10.45 -14.81 -11.68
C ALA A 152 -9.99 -14.32 -10.29
N THR A 153 -10.90 -13.76 -9.49
CA THR A 153 -10.61 -13.39 -8.11
C THR A 153 -10.25 -14.61 -7.26
N SER A 154 -10.99 -15.71 -7.40
CA SER A 154 -10.72 -16.95 -6.68
C SER A 154 -9.39 -17.59 -7.12
N GLU A 155 -9.08 -17.60 -8.42
CA GLU A 155 -7.80 -18.08 -8.93
C GLU A 155 -6.64 -17.24 -8.41
N MET A 156 -6.81 -15.91 -8.34
CA MET A 156 -5.79 -15.01 -7.77
C MET A 156 -5.57 -15.30 -6.29
N LEU A 157 -6.63 -15.42 -5.49
CA LEU A 157 -6.55 -15.80 -4.08
C LEU A 157 -5.81 -17.12 -3.86
N ASN A 158 -6.11 -18.14 -4.66
CA ASN A 158 -5.48 -19.45 -4.52
C ASN A 158 -3.97 -19.39 -4.76
N VAL A 159 -3.52 -18.68 -5.79
CA VAL A 159 -2.08 -18.55 -6.05
C VAL A 159 -1.38 -17.71 -4.98
N LEU A 160 -2.02 -16.68 -4.44
CA LEU A 160 -1.47 -15.86 -3.36
C LEU A 160 -1.33 -16.66 -2.05
N ARG A 161 -2.24 -17.60 -1.78
CA ARG A 161 -2.21 -18.47 -0.59
C ARG A 161 -1.05 -19.45 -0.57
N GLY A 162 -0.71 -20.06 -1.70
CA GLY A 162 0.25 -21.16 -1.74
C GLY A 162 1.32 -21.10 -2.83
N GLY A 163 1.23 -20.14 -3.78
CA GLY A 163 2.19 -20.00 -4.87
C GLY A 163 3.42 -19.17 -4.51
N THR A 164 4.40 -19.17 -5.40
CA THR A 164 5.56 -18.28 -5.32
C THR A 164 5.22 -16.88 -5.85
N TRP A 165 6.08 -15.91 -5.60
CA TRP A 165 5.91 -14.55 -6.13
C TRP A 165 5.94 -14.54 -7.68
N GLU A 166 6.73 -15.40 -8.32
CA GLU A 166 6.75 -15.59 -9.78
C GLU A 166 5.41 -16.13 -10.30
N ALA A 167 4.88 -17.14 -9.61
CA ALA A 167 3.58 -17.73 -9.96
C ALA A 167 2.46 -16.70 -9.84
N ALA A 168 2.47 -15.86 -8.80
CA ALA A 168 1.49 -14.80 -8.61
C ALA A 168 1.57 -13.74 -9.72
N SER A 169 2.78 -13.28 -10.09
CA SER A 169 2.98 -12.36 -11.21
C SER A 169 2.49 -12.95 -12.55
N ARG A 170 2.84 -14.19 -12.84
CA ARG A 170 2.38 -14.86 -14.08
C ARG A 170 0.88 -15.10 -14.10
N LYS A 171 0.26 -15.37 -12.94
CA LYS A 171 -1.20 -15.51 -12.84
C LYS A 171 -1.90 -14.20 -13.19
N VAL A 172 -1.39 -13.06 -12.80
CA VAL A 172 -1.92 -11.75 -13.23
C VAL A 172 -1.92 -11.63 -14.76
N VAL A 173 -0.79 -11.93 -15.41
CA VAL A 173 -0.68 -11.91 -16.89
C VAL A 173 -1.70 -12.85 -17.53
N GLU A 174 -1.76 -14.08 -17.04
CA GLU A 174 -2.69 -15.11 -17.54
C GLU A 174 -4.14 -14.64 -17.49
N LEU A 175 -4.58 -14.11 -16.31
CA LEU A 175 -5.96 -13.69 -16.11
C LEU A 175 -6.32 -12.48 -16.98
N LEU A 176 -5.43 -11.50 -17.09
CA LEU A 176 -5.64 -10.34 -17.96
C LEU A 176 -5.75 -10.76 -19.44
N ASN A 177 -4.88 -11.67 -19.89
CA ASN A 177 -4.87 -12.17 -21.25
C ASN A 177 -6.10 -13.04 -21.57
N LYS A 178 -6.68 -13.70 -20.56
CA LYS A 178 -7.98 -14.41 -20.65
C LYS A 178 -9.19 -13.47 -20.63
N GLY A 179 -8.99 -12.15 -20.58
CA GLY A 179 -10.05 -11.15 -20.61
C GLY A 179 -10.70 -10.88 -19.26
N SER A 180 -10.03 -11.17 -18.16
CA SER A 180 -10.50 -10.73 -16.84
C SER A 180 -10.20 -9.26 -16.62
N SER A 181 -11.12 -8.54 -15.95
CA SER A 181 -10.92 -7.15 -15.56
C SER A 181 -9.77 -7.02 -14.55
N PRO A 182 -8.96 -5.97 -14.61
CA PRO A 182 -8.03 -5.62 -13.53
C PRO A 182 -8.69 -5.57 -12.15
N GLN A 183 -9.96 -5.15 -12.08
CA GLN A 183 -10.73 -5.13 -10.83
C GLN A 183 -10.85 -6.52 -10.19
N SER A 184 -11.06 -7.58 -10.99
CA SER A 184 -11.12 -8.94 -10.45
C SER A 184 -9.82 -9.37 -9.78
N ILE A 185 -8.70 -8.88 -10.28
CA ILE A 185 -7.38 -9.14 -9.72
C ILE A 185 -7.15 -8.32 -8.46
N TRP A 186 -7.45 -7.02 -8.50
CA TRP A 186 -7.38 -6.15 -7.33
C TRP A 186 -8.27 -6.65 -6.18
N ASP A 187 -9.47 -7.12 -6.47
CA ASP A 187 -10.34 -7.74 -5.46
C ASP A 187 -9.64 -8.93 -4.77
N GLY A 188 -8.94 -9.77 -5.53
CA GLY A 188 -8.15 -10.89 -4.98
C GLY A 188 -6.98 -10.42 -4.12
N LEU A 189 -6.27 -9.37 -4.55
CA LEU A 189 -5.16 -8.78 -3.81
C LEU A 189 -5.61 -8.17 -2.47
N PHE A 190 -6.69 -7.39 -2.47
CA PHE A 190 -7.28 -6.82 -1.25
C PHE A 190 -7.77 -7.90 -0.29
N GLN A 191 -8.48 -8.92 -0.82
CA GLN A 191 -8.96 -10.03 0.00
C GLN A 191 -7.79 -10.79 0.64
N HIS A 192 -6.70 -11.05 -0.09
CA HIS A 192 -5.55 -11.74 0.47
C HIS A 192 -4.82 -10.91 1.53
N ALA A 193 -4.64 -9.62 1.33
CA ALA A 193 -4.04 -8.73 2.33
C ALA A 193 -4.83 -8.75 3.65
N SER A 194 -6.17 -8.70 3.57
CA SER A 194 -7.02 -8.81 4.75
C SER A 194 -7.01 -10.20 5.38
N GLU A 195 -6.93 -11.26 4.58
CA GLU A 195 -6.79 -12.63 5.06
C GLU A 195 -5.50 -12.85 5.86
N MET A 196 -4.38 -12.31 5.36
CA MET A 196 -3.11 -12.33 6.10
C MET A 196 -3.24 -11.68 7.47
N LEU A 197 -3.96 -10.55 7.54
CA LEU A 197 -4.22 -9.87 8.81
C LEU A 197 -5.07 -10.71 9.76
N MET A 198 -6.08 -11.44 9.26
CA MET A 198 -6.91 -12.34 10.06
C MET A 198 -6.10 -13.55 10.60
N ARG A 199 -5.18 -14.09 9.79
CA ARG A 199 -4.36 -15.25 10.12
C ARG A 199 -3.25 -14.95 11.12
N LEU A 200 -2.58 -13.81 10.94
CA LEU A 200 -1.47 -13.36 11.79
C LEU A 200 -1.52 -11.83 11.95
N PRO A 201 -2.33 -11.30 12.88
CA PRO A 201 -2.33 -9.89 13.19
C PRO A 201 -0.95 -9.43 13.65
N GLY A 202 -0.30 -8.55 12.88
CA GLY A 202 1.05 -8.10 13.19
C GLY A 202 1.54 -7.07 12.17
N ILE A 203 2.75 -6.57 12.40
CA ILE A 203 3.34 -5.50 11.59
C ILE A 203 3.50 -5.91 10.12
N ILE A 204 3.81 -7.17 9.83
CA ILE A 204 3.98 -7.68 8.47
C ILE A 204 2.64 -7.64 7.71
N SER A 205 1.57 -8.18 8.30
CA SER A 205 0.24 -8.21 7.68
C SER A 205 -0.37 -6.82 7.55
N LEU A 206 -0.07 -5.92 8.51
CA LEU A 206 -0.44 -4.51 8.39
C LEU A 206 0.24 -3.87 7.19
N HIS A 207 1.55 -4.10 7.01
CA HIS A 207 2.27 -3.55 5.86
C HIS A 207 1.80 -4.15 4.54
N ALA A 208 1.41 -5.42 4.49
CA ALA A 208 0.77 -6.00 3.31
C ALA A 208 -0.49 -5.21 2.91
N SER A 209 -1.36 -4.89 3.88
CA SER A 209 -2.57 -4.08 3.65
C SER A 209 -2.24 -2.65 3.20
N THR A 210 -1.35 -1.97 3.92
CA THR A 210 -1.03 -0.56 3.61
C THR A 210 -0.19 -0.39 2.34
N THR A 211 0.62 -1.39 1.98
CA THR A 211 1.31 -1.42 0.68
C THR A 211 0.34 -1.67 -0.46
N THR A 212 -0.63 -2.58 -0.30
CA THR A 212 -1.69 -2.80 -1.30
C THR A 212 -2.48 -1.52 -1.55
N ASN A 213 -2.87 -0.79 -0.49
CA ASN A 213 -3.49 0.53 -0.61
C ASN A 213 -2.60 1.50 -1.43
N ALA A 214 -1.32 1.59 -1.11
CA ALA A 214 -0.41 2.52 -1.76
C ALA A 214 -0.19 2.20 -3.25
N LEU A 215 0.00 0.91 -3.58
CA LEU A 215 0.17 0.45 -4.96
C LEU A 215 -1.12 0.62 -5.77
N HIS A 216 -2.29 0.35 -5.18
CA HIS A 216 -3.57 0.60 -5.80
C HIS A 216 -3.81 2.10 -6.04
N TYR A 217 -3.51 2.94 -5.05
CA TYR A 217 -3.58 4.39 -5.19
C TYR A 217 -2.70 4.88 -6.34
N ALA A 218 -1.44 4.42 -6.40
CA ALA A 218 -0.53 4.77 -7.49
C ALA A 218 -1.04 4.26 -8.84
N HIS A 219 -1.61 3.05 -8.90
CA HIS A 219 -2.22 2.49 -10.10
C HIS A 219 -3.38 3.35 -10.64
N GLN A 220 -4.20 3.90 -9.76
CA GLN A 220 -5.31 4.77 -10.15
C GLN A 220 -4.86 6.16 -10.62
N HIS A 221 -3.76 6.68 -10.05
CA HIS A 221 -3.31 8.06 -10.28
C HIS A 221 -2.24 8.18 -11.34
N THR A 222 -1.52 7.12 -11.72
CA THR A 222 -0.55 7.17 -12.83
C THR A 222 -1.26 7.24 -14.18
N ALA A 223 -0.75 8.09 -15.07
CA ALA A 223 -1.20 8.18 -16.47
C ALA A 223 -0.48 7.15 -17.37
N ASN A 224 0.63 6.57 -16.90
CA ASN A 224 1.46 5.67 -17.68
C ASN A 224 0.95 4.22 -17.62
N ASP A 225 0.57 3.64 -18.78
CA ASP A 225 -0.01 2.29 -18.86
C ASP A 225 0.96 1.19 -18.42
N GLU A 226 2.24 1.29 -18.77
CA GLU A 226 3.24 0.31 -18.32
C GLU A 226 3.43 0.35 -16.81
N THR A 227 3.40 1.53 -16.21
CA THR A 227 3.45 1.69 -14.76
C THR A 227 2.21 1.07 -14.10
N ARG A 228 1.01 1.24 -14.66
CA ARG A 228 -0.20 0.57 -14.14
C ARG A 228 -0.06 -0.95 -14.13
N ARG A 229 0.41 -1.54 -15.23
CA ARG A 229 0.66 -2.99 -15.31
C ARG A 229 1.70 -3.42 -14.29
N PHE A 230 2.79 -2.67 -14.18
CA PHE A 230 3.87 -2.95 -13.24
C PHE A 230 3.39 -2.94 -11.79
N LEU A 231 2.65 -1.93 -11.38
CA LEU A 231 2.10 -1.81 -10.02
C LEU A 231 1.20 -2.98 -9.65
N LEU A 232 0.37 -3.45 -10.57
CA LEU A 232 -0.50 -4.61 -10.37
C LEU A 232 0.32 -5.90 -10.18
N LEU A 233 1.32 -6.13 -11.02
CA LEU A 233 2.24 -7.27 -10.93
C LEU A 233 3.07 -7.22 -9.63
N GLN A 234 3.60 -6.05 -9.28
CA GLN A 234 4.38 -5.88 -8.06
C GLN A 234 3.56 -6.16 -6.80
N ASN A 235 2.30 -5.73 -6.76
CA ASN A 235 1.47 -6.03 -5.60
C ASN A 235 1.22 -7.53 -5.44
N ALA A 236 0.99 -8.25 -6.53
CA ALA A 236 0.83 -9.70 -6.50
C ALA A 236 2.10 -10.40 -5.97
N ALA A 237 3.27 -9.98 -6.44
CA ALA A 237 4.54 -10.51 -5.96
C ALA A 237 4.79 -10.15 -4.49
N PHE A 238 4.59 -8.90 -4.11
CA PHE A 238 4.83 -8.42 -2.74
C PHE A 238 3.95 -9.11 -1.71
N LEU A 239 2.69 -9.38 -2.01
CA LEU A 239 1.80 -10.10 -1.09
C LEU A 239 2.30 -11.50 -0.76
N THR A 240 2.85 -12.24 -1.74
CA THR A 240 3.46 -13.54 -1.46
C THR A 240 4.74 -13.39 -0.64
N MET A 241 5.57 -12.37 -0.90
CA MET A 241 6.76 -12.09 -0.10
C MET A 241 6.42 -11.66 1.33
N PHE A 242 5.36 -10.90 1.54
CA PHE A 242 4.85 -10.61 2.89
C PHE A 242 4.40 -11.88 3.61
N ARG A 243 3.65 -12.76 2.93
CA ARG A 243 3.21 -14.04 3.48
C ARG A 243 4.42 -14.87 3.94
N ASP A 244 5.40 -15.03 3.07
CA ASP A 244 6.57 -15.87 3.31
C ASP A 244 7.46 -15.27 4.42
N ARG A 245 7.71 -13.96 4.38
CA ARG A 245 8.46 -13.25 5.42
C ARG A 245 7.77 -13.30 6.78
N GLY A 246 6.46 -13.25 6.81
CA GLY A 246 5.66 -13.37 8.04
C GLY A 246 5.55 -14.80 8.55
N GLY A 247 5.89 -15.81 7.74
CA GLY A 247 5.63 -17.21 8.05
C GLY A 247 4.12 -17.49 8.21
N ILE A 248 3.28 -16.78 7.45
CA ILE A 248 1.82 -16.85 7.58
C ILE A 248 1.33 -18.17 7.00
N LYS A 249 0.81 -19.01 7.90
CA LYS A 249 0.30 -20.36 7.58
C LYS A 249 -1.19 -20.32 7.24
N ASP A 250 -1.72 -21.48 6.88
CA ASP A 250 -3.16 -21.68 6.69
C ASP A 250 -3.96 -21.33 7.94
N GLY A 251 -5.17 -20.87 7.74
CA GLY A 251 -6.07 -20.43 8.80
C GLY A 251 -7.39 -19.95 8.23
N ILE A 252 -7.95 -18.90 8.81
CA ILE A 252 -9.23 -18.33 8.37
C ILE A 252 -9.12 -17.89 6.91
N ALA A 253 -10.04 -18.37 6.07
CA ALA A 253 -10.17 -17.97 4.68
C ALA A 253 -11.23 -16.87 4.56
N VAL A 254 -10.84 -15.71 4.04
CA VAL A 254 -11.72 -14.52 3.95
C VAL A 254 -12.97 -14.75 3.11
N ASP A 255 -12.87 -15.54 2.06
CA ASP A 255 -13.98 -15.92 1.17
C ASP A 255 -14.93 -16.97 1.75
N GLN A 256 -14.50 -17.68 2.79
CA GLN A 256 -15.28 -18.69 3.56
C GLN A 256 -15.70 -18.17 4.93
N PHE A 257 -15.30 -16.97 5.29
CA PHE A 257 -15.60 -16.38 6.59
C PHE A 257 -17.09 -16.01 6.69
N GLU A 258 -17.80 -16.62 7.64
CA GLU A 258 -19.25 -16.46 7.77
C GLU A 258 -19.63 -15.44 8.86
N PRO A 259 -20.74 -14.70 8.66
CA PRO A 259 -21.24 -13.75 9.65
C PRO A 259 -21.69 -14.44 10.94
N ALA A 260 -21.75 -13.71 12.04
CA ALA A 260 -22.47 -14.14 13.23
C ALA A 260 -23.98 -14.15 13.01
N ASP A 261 -24.70 -14.89 13.84
CA ASP A 261 -26.17 -14.85 13.85
C ASP A 261 -26.70 -13.51 14.40
N GLY A 262 -27.86 -13.11 13.91
CA GLY A 262 -28.56 -11.90 14.38
C GLY A 262 -28.03 -10.59 13.76
N THR A 263 -28.41 -9.47 14.38
CA THR A 263 -28.06 -8.09 13.99
C THR A 263 -27.30 -7.41 15.12
N PRO A 264 -26.00 -7.64 15.25
CA PRO A 264 -25.21 -7.04 16.32
C PRO A 264 -25.14 -5.52 16.18
N SER A 265 -25.04 -4.82 17.31
CA SER A 265 -24.83 -3.39 17.37
C SER A 265 -23.35 -3.01 17.12
N ILE A 266 -23.09 -1.77 16.78
CA ILE A 266 -21.73 -1.25 16.62
C ILE A 266 -20.97 -1.34 17.94
N ASP A 267 -21.60 -1.02 19.05
CA ASP A 267 -20.97 -1.08 20.39
C ASP A 267 -20.53 -2.50 20.76
N GLU A 268 -21.35 -3.52 20.46
CA GLU A 268 -20.97 -4.92 20.66
C GLU A 268 -19.76 -5.32 19.82
N ILE A 269 -19.69 -4.87 18.57
CA ILE A 269 -18.56 -5.17 17.68
C ILE A 269 -17.27 -4.59 18.26
N PHE A 270 -17.27 -3.30 18.56
CA PHE A 270 -16.06 -2.60 19.03
C PHE A 270 -15.65 -2.99 20.47
N THR A 271 -16.58 -3.46 21.28
CA THR A 271 -16.26 -4.10 22.57
C THR A 271 -15.54 -5.41 22.36
N ASP A 272 -16.08 -6.27 21.48
CA ASP A 272 -15.49 -7.58 21.17
C ASP A 272 -14.09 -7.50 20.55
N ILE A 273 -13.73 -6.42 19.84
CA ILE A 273 -12.38 -6.24 19.31
C ILE A 273 -11.30 -6.35 20.41
N THR A 274 -11.61 -5.91 21.61
CA THR A 274 -10.69 -6.00 22.76
C THR A 274 -10.48 -7.43 23.21
N ASP A 275 -11.55 -8.24 23.22
CA ASP A 275 -11.56 -9.56 23.87
C ASP A 275 -11.39 -10.71 22.87
N ASN A 276 -12.05 -10.63 21.71
CA ASN A 276 -12.08 -11.68 20.70
C ASN A 276 -12.30 -11.12 19.29
N LYS A 277 -11.21 -10.93 18.58
CA LYS A 277 -11.21 -10.34 17.26
C LYS A 277 -11.97 -11.16 16.20
N GLU A 278 -11.97 -12.49 16.30
CA GLU A 278 -12.73 -13.33 15.37
C GLU A 278 -14.24 -13.15 15.58
N ARG A 279 -14.69 -13.14 16.84
CA ARG A 279 -16.10 -12.87 17.18
C ARG A 279 -16.50 -11.46 16.70
N ALA A 280 -15.65 -10.47 16.94
CA ALA A 280 -15.86 -9.10 16.44
C ALA A 280 -15.98 -9.05 14.92
N ALA A 281 -15.11 -9.75 14.17
CA ALA A 281 -15.15 -9.81 12.72
C ALA A 281 -16.44 -10.46 12.19
N ARG A 282 -16.90 -11.56 12.81
CA ARG A 282 -18.16 -12.23 12.45
C ARG A 282 -19.36 -11.30 12.70
N LYS A 283 -19.37 -10.60 13.83
CA LYS A 283 -20.39 -9.58 14.14
C LYS A 283 -20.31 -8.40 13.17
N ALA A 284 -19.11 -7.91 12.85
CA ALA A 284 -18.93 -6.83 11.88
C ALA A 284 -19.48 -7.23 10.49
N LEU A 285 -19.22 -8.47 10.05
CA LEU A 285 -19.74 -8.96 8.78
C LEU A 285 -21.28 -9.06 8.79
N ALA A 286 -21.89 -9.54 9.91
CA ALA A 286 -23.35 -9.60 10.06
C ALA A 286 -23.96 -8.19 10.00
N TYR A 287 -23.37 -7.23 10.72
CA TYR A 287 -23.78 -5.83 10.69
C TYR A 287 -23.72 -5.24 9.27
N LEU A 288 -22.58 -5.38 8.58
CA LEU A 288 -22.35 -4.80 7.26
C LEU A 288 -23.29 -5.39 6.20
N LYS A 289 -23.59 -6.69 6.27
CA LYS A 289 -24.56 -7.34 5.39
C LYS A 289 -26.01 -6.86 5.62
N SER A 290 -26.36 -6.47 6.84
CA SER A 290 -27.70 -5.98 7.20
C SER A 290 -27.83 -4.47 7.05
N ALA A 291 -26.73 -3.73 7.16
CA ALA A 291 -26.72 -2.27 7.10
C ALA A 291 -26.82 -1.77 5.66
N LYS A 292 -27.64 -0.75 5.44
CA LYS A 292 -27.71 -0.06 4.14
C LYS A 292 -26.49 0.83 3.89
N ASP A 293 -25.81 1.27 4.95
CA ASP A 293 -24.68 2.22 4.89
C ASP A 293 -23.61 1.84 5.93
N PRO A 294 -22.37 1.54 5.53
CA PRO A 294 -21.27 1.20 6.42
C PRO A 294 -20.72 2.41 7.20
N LYS A 295 -21.19 3.62 6.92
CA LYS A 295 -20.66 4.87 7.48
C LYS A 295 -20.65 4.90 9.01
N HIS A 296 -21.64 4.28 9.66
CA HIS A 296 -21.65 4.22 11.13
C HIS A 296 -20.49 3.41 11.69
N PHE A 297 -20.22 2.24 11.08
CA PHE A 297 -19.06 1.44 11.44
C PHE A 297 -17.75 2.22 11.20
N MET A 298 -17.61 2.86 10.03
CA MET A 298 -16.42 3.62 9.67
C MET A 298 -16.18 4.82 10.60
N ARG A 299 -17.24 5.54 10.98
CA ARG A 299 -17.15 6.67 11.92
C ARG A 299 -16.70 6.21 13.30
N GLU A 300 -17.22 5.09 13.78
CA GLU A 300 -16.79 4.55 15.07
C GLU A 300 -15.33 4.08 15.03
N ALA A 301 -14.92 3.41 13.96
CA ALA A 301 -13.53 3.05 13.74
C ALA A 301 -12.61 4.28 13.77
N GLN A 302 -12.99 5.36 13.07
CA GLN A 302 -12.25 6.63 13.07
C GLN A 302 -12.20 7.26 14.45
N ARG A 303 -13.34 7.32 15.16
CA ARG A 303 -13.41 7.88 16.50
C ARG A 303 -12.46 7.15 17.46
N LEU A 304 -12.49 5.82 17.44
CA LEU A 304 -11.65 5.02 18.33
C LEU A 304 -10.17 5.11 17.98
N ILE A 305 -9.81 5.26 16.70
CA ILE A 305 -8.42 5.52 16.32
C ILE A 305 -7.92 6.85 16.92
N TYR A 306 -8.69 7.92 16.88
CA TYR A 306 -8.29 9.19 17.48
C TYR A 306 -8.17 9.09 19.00
N LEU A 307 -9.07 8.38 19.65
CA LEU A 307 -9.06 8.25 21.12
C LEU A 307 -7.98 7.28 21.63
N LYS A 308 -7.69 6.20 20.89
CA LYS A 308 -6.98 5.02 21.39
C LYS A 308 -5.75 4.62 20.55
N GLY A 309 -5.55 5.22 19.39
CA GLY A 309 -4.40 4.95 18.53
C GLY A 309 -3.11 5.51 19.15
N THR A 310 -2.05 4.72 19.18
CA THR A 310 -0.79 5.05 19.84
C THR A 310 0.36 5.30 18.88
N GLY A 311 0.24 4.90 17.62
CA GLY A 311 1.32 4.98 16.66
C GLY A 311 0.86 5.30 15.23
N SER A 312 1.82 5.69 14.40
CA SER A 312 1.59 5.99 12.98
C SER A 312 0.93 4.85 12.21
N HIS A 313 1.23 3.61 12.61
CA HIS A 313 0.64 2.42 12.00
C HIS A 313 -0.88 2.32 12.22
N ASP A 314 -1.38 2.70 13.39
CA ASP A 314 -2.82 2.70 13.68
C ASP A 314 -3.55 3.69 12.75
N TYR A 315 -3.02 4.90 12.62
CA TYR A 315 -3.60 5.93 11.75
C TYR A 315 -3.50 5.56 10.27
N LYS A 316 -2.33 5.08 9.82
CA LYS A 316 -2.12 4.71 8.42
C LYS A 316 -2.99 3.53 8.02
N PHE A 317 -3.09 2.50 8.87
CA PHE A 317 -3.91 1.32 8.59
C PHE A 317 -5.39 1.68 8.47
N SER A 318 -5.95 2.40 9.45
CA SER A 318 -7.37 2.77 9.41
C SER A 318 -7.70 3.63 8.18
N SER A 319 -6.85 4.60 7.85
CA SER A 319 -7.02 5.42 6.66
C SER A 319 -7.02 4.56 5.38
N ALA A 320 -6.06 3.64 5.25
CA ALA A 320 -5.95 2.75 4.10
C ALA A 320 -7.20 1.86 3.92
N ILE A 321 -7.63 1.19 4.99
CA ILE A 321 -8.77 0.26 4.92
C ILE A 321 -10.08 0.98 4.59
N LEU A 322 -10.31 2.15 5.18
CA LEU A 322 -11.55 2.89 4.93
C LEU A 322 -11.60 3.47 3.51
N GLU A 323 -10.45 3.84 2.95
CA GLU A 323 -10.33 4.22 1.54
C GLU A 323 -10.56 3.02 0.62
N ASP A 324 -9.86 1.90 0.85
CA ASP A 324 -9.89 0.71 0.00
C ASP A 324 -11.28 0.07 -0.09
N TYR A 325 -12.11 0.18 0.97
CA TYR A 325 -13.49 -0.31 0.95
C TYR A 325 -14.26 0.19 -0.27
N HIS A 326 -14.03 1.43 -0.69
CA HIS A 326 -14.72 2.04 -1.83
C HIS A 326 -14.18 1.57 -3.19
N HIS A 327 -13.04 0.92 -3.21
CA HIS A 327 -12.37 0.43 -4.41
C HIS A 327 -12.57 -1.08 -4.66
N ILE A 328 -13.17 -1.77 -3.72
CA ILE A 328 -13.43 -3.21 -3.78
C ILE A 328 -14.85 -3.45 -4.31
N SER A 329 -15.02 -4.48 -5.13
CA SER A 329 -16.33 -4.87 -5.67
C SER A 329 -17.36 -5.10 -4.55
N PRO A 330 -18.63 -4.65 -4.73
CA PRO A 330 -19.65 -4.68 -3.67
C PRO A 330 -19.84 -6.05 -2.99
N LYS A 331 -19.65 -7.14 -3.71
CA LYS A 331 -19.83 -8.51 -3.17
C LYS A 331 -18.71 -8.92 -2.19
N MET A 332 -17.58 -8.20 -2.17
CA MET A 332 -16.38 -8.59 -1.42
C MET A 332 -16.00 -7.59 -0.33
N ARG A 333 -16.39 -6.32 -0.48
CA ARG A 333 -15.95 -5.22 0.39
C ARG A 333 -16.38 -5.38 1.84
N ASP A 334 -17.53 -6.03 2.12
CA ASP A 334 -17.99 -6.20 3.49
C ASP A 334 -17.11 -7.19 4.27
N ARG A 335 -16.65 -8.28 3.62
CA ARG A 335 -15.68 -9.20 4.22
C ARG A 335 -14.32 -8.54 4.45
N PHE A 336 -13.88 -7.73 3.50
CA PHE A 336 -12.67 -6.93 3.63
C PHE A 336 -12.74 -5.99 4.84
N LEU A 337 -13.83 -5.23 4.97
CA LEU A 337 -14.00 -4.30 6.10
C LEU A 337 -14.16 -5.04 7.42
N ALA A 338 -14.87 -6.17 7.46
CA ALA A 338 -14.99 -7.01 8.65
C ALA A 338 -13.61 -7.56 9.10
N ALA A 339 -12.75 -7.97 8.18
CA ALA A 339 -11.40 -8.43 8.49
C ALA A 339 -10.53 -7.33 9.13
N SER A 340 -10.80 -6.07 8.86
CA SER A 340 -10.02 -4.95 9.40
C SER A 340 -10.06 -4.86 10.94
N VAL A 341 -11.05 -5.44 11.60
CA VAL A 341 -11.17 -5.45 13.07
C VAL A 341 -9.99 -6.16 13.75
N PHE A 342 -9.25 -6.99 13.01
CA PHE A 342 -8.05 -7.61 13.55
C PHE A 342 -6.92 -6.62 13.89
N TRP A 343 -7.00 -5.38 13.38
CA TRP A 343 -6.08 -4.30 13.73
C TRP A 343 -6.76 -3.03 14.24
N LEU A 344 -8.04 -2.81 13.97
CA LEU A 344 -8.78 -1.65 14.49
C LEU A 344 -8.78 -1.63 16.03
N GLN A 345 -9.00 -0.45 16.60
CA GLN A 345 -9.01 -0.25 18.04
C GLN A 345 -10.37 -0.63 18.64
N GLY A 346 -10.36 -1.42 19.71
CA GLY A 346 -11.56 -1.78 20.47
C GLY A 346 -11.92 -0.73 21.51
N SER A 347 -13.22 -0.64 21.87
CA SER A 347 -13.72 0.36 22.83
C SER A 347 -13.20 0.13 24.26
N GLY A 348 -12.87 -1.11 24.64
CA GLY A 348 -12.31 -1.44 25.95
C GLY A 348 -10.86 -1.03 26.17
N LYS A 349 -10.13 -0.63 25.12
CA LYS A 349 -8.76 -0.13 25.23
C LYS A 349 -8.75 1.25 25.91
N LYS A 350 -7.73 1.52 26.74
CA LYS A 350 -7.56 2.82 27.40
C LYS A 350 -7.35 3.94 26.37
N ASP A 351 -7.91 5.10 26.64
CA ASP A 351 -7.67 6.30 25.85
C ASP A 351 -6.21 6.76 25.95
N THR A 352 -5.72 7.41 24.90
CA THR A 352 -4.35 7.94 24.89
C THR A 352 -4.26 9.20 25.74
N ASP A 353 -3.04 9.50 26.21
CA ASP A 353 -2.77 10.74 26.96
C ASP A 353 -3.10 12.01 26.17
N LEU A 354 -3.27 11.91 24.86
CA LEU A 354 -3.67 13.05 24.03
C LEU A 354 -5.08 13.50 24.38
N VAL A 355 -5.99 12.54 24.65
CA VAL A 355 -7.38 12.83 25.06
C VAL A 355 -7.44 13.55 26.40
N ALA A 356 -6.53 13.22 27.32
CA ALA A 356 -6.46 13.88 28.63
C ALA A 356 -5.95 15.34 28.57
N ARG A 357 -5.46 15.79 27.41
CA ARG A 357 -4.91 17.15 27.19
C ARG A 357 -5.85 18.07 26.44
N THR A 358 -6.92 17.53 25.87
CA THR A 358 -8.00 18.27 25.22
C THR A 358 -9.17 18.52 26.18
#